data_0b220192d74880ab0ff4f872b2c346b6
#
_entry.id   0b220192d74880ab0ff4f872b2c346b6
#
_cell.length_a   1.000
_cell.length_b   1.000
_cell.length_c   1.000
_cell.angle_alpha   90.00
_cell.angle_beta   90.00
_cell.angle_gamma   90.00
#
_symmetry.space_group_name_H-M   'P 1'
#
loop_
_entity.id
_entity.type
_entity.pdbx_description
1 polymer ?
#
loop_
_entity_poly.entity_id
_entity_poly.type
_entity_poly.pdbx_seq_one_letter_code
_entity_poly.pdbx_strand_id
1 'polypeptide(L)'
;MQRIKLSAILVMLLAGLVACNKDGSSSSAGGSTSSAGEMIKFVTTQDGSPLTIDAALFNTPAAKEFLATGKNKYIGDAEAIKKGKKIFGLYSCTQCHGPEAAGQVGPGLVGPTFKYPKDATNKGMFETMWHGTNGGMGAKGKGLMDPTDPANGITPDEALNVIAWIRSHGGVTGNE
;
A
#
# COMPACT_ATOMS: atom_id res chain seq x y z
N MET A 1 15.95 2.52 56.14
CA MET A 1 17.14 3.24 56.65
C MET A 1 17.96 3.73 55.48
N GLN A 2 17.92 5.07 55.28
CA GLN A 2 19.06 5.94 55.01
C GLN A 2 19.75 5.73 53.63
N ARG A 3 20.05 6.72 52.81
CA ARG A 3 20.24 8.20 53.01
C ARG A 3 20.09 8.92 51.69
N ILE A 4 19.43 10.02 51.74
CA ILE A 4 19.40 11.14 50.80
C ILE A 4 20.79 11.79 50.74
N LYS A 5 21.29 12.09 49.55
CA LYS A 5 22.31 13.14 49.38
C LYS A 5 21.87 14.09 48.28
N LEU A 6 21.38 15.23 48.71
CA LEU A 6 21.37 16.49 47.98
C LEU A 6 22.81 16.95 47.80
N SER A 7 23.14 17.47 46.65
CA SER A 7 24.17 18.51 46.51
C SER A 7 23.76 19.48 45.43
N ALA A 8 23.69 20.69 45.86
CA ALA A 8 23.24 21.89 45.18
C ALA A 8 24.41 22.62 44.48
N ILE A 9 24.01 23.53 43.59
CA ILE A 9 24.63 24.81 43.21
C ILE A 9 25.84 24.76 42.27
N LEU A 10 25.66 25.32 41.04
CA LEU A 10 26.35 26.57 40.70
C LEU A 10 25.71 27.28 39.53
N VAL A 11 25.21 28.46 39.76
CA VAL A 11 24.79 29.50 38.81
C VAL A 11 26.06 30.18 38.29
N MET A 12 26.19 30.34 36.98
CA MET A 12 27.00 31.42 36.40
C MET A 12 26.26 32.02 35.21
N LEU A 13 25.77 33.22 35.47
CA LEU A 13 25.44 34.23 34.46
C LEU A 13 26.73 34.75 33.84
N LEU A 14 26.75 34.81 32.51
CA LEU A 14 27.61 35.74 31.77
C LEU A 14 26.83 36.28 30.60
N ALA A 15 26.51 37.55 30.70
CA ALA A 15 25.97 38.39 29.65
C ALA A 15 27.13 38.81 28.71
N GLY A 16 26.89 38.76 27.41
CA GLY A 16 27.79 39.27 26.40
C GLY A 16 27.00 39.74 25.19
N LEU A 17 27.05 41.03 24.94
CA LEU A 17 26.32 41.81 23.95
C LEU A 17 26.86 41.62 22.51
N VAL A 18 25.91 41.61 21.56
CA VAL A 18 25.85 42.33 20.27
C VAL A 18 26.98 42.15 19.27
N ALA A 19 26.56 41.66 18.10
CA ALA A 19 26.89 42.30 16.83
C ALA A 19 25.88 41.86 15.77
N CYS A 20 25.11 42.79 15.24
CA CYS A 20 24.39 42.67 13.98
C CYS A 20 25.41 42.51 12.86
N ASN A 21 25.24 41.47 12.05
CA ASN A 21 25.71 41.54 10.65
C ASN A 21 24.61 41.10 9.73
N LYS A 22 24.25 42.00 8.85
CA LYS A 22 23.25 41.93 7.82
C LYS A 22 24.00 41.57 6.56
N ASP A 23 23.83 40.32 6.12
CA ASP A 23 24.00 39.99 4.70
C ASP A 23 23.14 38.78 4.38
N GLY A 24 22.35 38.94 3.33
CA GLY A 24 21.34 38.01 2.92
C GLY A 24 21.87 36.71 2.34
N SER A 25 21.33 35.63 2.81
CA SER A 25 21.24 34.41 2.02
C SER A 25 19.94 33.71 2.34
N SER A 26 19.10 33.72 1.35
CA SER A 26 17.82 33.07 1.28
C SER A 26 18.00 31.54 1.44
N SER A 27 17.87 31.05 2.66
CA SER A 27 17.65 29.63 2.88
C SER A 27 16.15 29.38 2.89
N SER A 28 15.65 28.97 1.74
CA SER A 28 14.30 28.43 1.62
C SER A 28 14.17 27.21 2.55
N ALA A 29 13.57 27.45 3.72
CA ALA A 29 12.99 26.38 4.50
C ALA A 29 11.91 25.73 3.63
N GLY A 30 12.22 24.56 3.07
CA GLY A 30 11.27 23.71 2.41
C GLY A 30 10.22 23.26 3.40
N GLY A 31 9.18 24.09 3.58
CA GLY A 31 7.94 23.65 4.15
C GLY A 31 7.40 22.57 3.24
N SER A 32 7.37 21.32 3.73
CA SER A 32 6.54 20.28 3.14
C SER A 32 5.08 20.73 3.28
N THR A 33 4.63 21.52 2.33
CA THR A 33 3.21 21.62 2.04
C THR A 33 2.79 20.24 1.55
N SER A 34 2.08 19.49 2.39
CA SER A 34 1.32 18.35 1.95
C SER A 34 0.35 18.88 0.90
N SER A 35 0.72 18.75 -0.37
CA SER A 35 -0.17 19.01 -1.48
C SER A 35 -1.39 18.13 -1.30
N ALA A 36 -2.58 18.71 -1.38
CA ALA A 36 -3.85 17.99 -1.47
C ALA A 36 -3.68 16.91 -2.54
N GLY A 37 -3.69 15.64 -2.11
CA GLY A 37 -3.08 14.52 -2.76
C GLY A 37 -3.48 14.33 -4.23
N GLU A 38 -2.52 14.39 -5.09
CA GLU A 38 -2.63 13.75 -6.39
C GLU A 38 -2.87 12.25 -6.15
N MET A 39 -4.02 11.75 -6.57
CA MET A 39 -4.36 10.32 -6.47
C MET A 39 -3.33 9.50 -7.25
N ILE A 40 -3.01 8.31 -6.74
CA ILE A 40 -2.08 7.42 -7.44
C ILE A 40 -2.63 7.08 -8.83
N LYS A 41 -1.73 7.03 -9.81
CA LYS A 41 -2.07 6.64 -11.19
C LYS A 41 -1.83 5.14 -11.35
N PHE A 42 -2.84 4.45 -11.83
CA PHE A 42 -2.75 3.02 -12.13
C PHE A 42 -2.29 2.80 -13.57
N VAL A 43 -1.60 1.68 -13.79
CA VAL A 43 -1.19 1.21 -15.12
C VAL A 43 -1.48 -0.27 -15.27
N THR A 44 -1.71 -0.72 -16.49
CA THR A 44 -1.91 -2.13 -16.77
C THR A 44 -0.62 -2.92 -16.56
N THR A 45 -0.72 -4.18 -16.18
CA THR A 45 0.45 -5.09 -16.11
C THR A 45 0.80 -5.65 -17.47
N GLN A 46 -0.10 -5.52 -18.45
CA GLN A 46 0.07 -6.05 -19.79
C GLN A 46 1.11 -5.25 -20.58
N ASP A 47 1.00 -3.92 -20.59
CA ASP A 47 1.81 -3.03 -21.44
C ASP A 47 2.17 -1.70 -20.76
N GLY A 48 1.76 -1.48 -19.50
CA GLY A 48 2.03 -0.23 -18.79
C GLY A 48 1.13 0.94 -19.21
N SER A 49 0.12 0.71 -20.03
CA SER A 49 -0.82 1.77 -20.42
C SER A 49 -1.62 2.29 -19.22
N PRO A 50 -2.08 3.56 -19.24
CA PRO A 50 -2.89 4.10 -18.17
C PRO A 50 -4.16 3.28 -17.92
N LEU A 51 -4.42 2.96 -16.66
CA LEU A 51 -5.60 2.22 -16.22
C LEU A 51 -6.50 3.16 -15.42
N THR A 52 -7.67 3.47 -16.00
CA THR A 52 -8.69 4.27 -15.33
C THR A 52 -9.62 3.37 -14.54
N ILE A 53 -9.76 3.65 -13.26
CA ILE A 53 -10.69 2.98 -12.35
C ILE A 53 -11.62 4.04 -11.78
N ASP A 54 -12.93 3.78 -11.81
CA ASP A 54 -13.90 4.73 -11.25
C ASP A 54 -13.61 4.99 -9.76
N ALA A 55 -13.36 6.25 -9.42
CA ALA A 55 -13.07 6.65 -8.05
C ALA A 55 -14.23 6.34 -7.07
N ALA A 56 -15.46 6.25 -7.57
CA ALA A 56 -16.62 5.86 -6.77
C ALA A 56 -16.53 4.43 -6.23
N LEU A 57 -15.73 3.56 -6.82
CA LEU A 57 -15.49 2.21 -6.33
C LEU A 57 -14.62 2.20 -5.06
N PHE A 58 -13.82 3.25 -4.83
CA PHE A 58 -13.00 3.41 -3.62
C PHE A 58 -13.83 4.01 -2.48
N ASN A 59 -14.90 3.35 -2.10
CA ASN A 59 -15.94 3.88 -1.21
C ASN A 59 -15.70 3.64 0.28
N THR A 60 -14.73 2.79 0.66
CA THR A 60 -14.35 2.57 2.05
C THR A 60 -13.19 3.48 2.49
N PRO A 61 -12.99 3.73 3.80
CA PRO A 61 -11.84 4.48 4.28
C PRO A 61 -10.49 3.89 3.85
N ALA A 62 -10.37 2.56 3.86
CA ALA A 62 -9.13 1.87 3.45
C ALA A 62 -8.88 2.01 1.94
N ALA A 63 -9.92 1.86 1.12
CA ALA A 63 -9.80 2.04 -0.33
C ALA A 63 -9.46 3.49 -0.70
N LYS A 64 -10.05 4.49 -0.02
CA LYS A 64 -9.72 5.91 -0.22
C LYS A 64 -8.28 6.23 0.15
N GLU A 65 -7.80 5.69 1.29
CA GLU A 65 -6.41 5.84 1.71
C GLU A 65 -5.45 5.21 0.69
N PHE A 66 -5.77 4.02 0.20
CA PHE A 66 -4.99 3.37 -0.84
C PHE A 66 -4.94 4.20 -2.14
N LEU A 67 -6.07 4.74 -2.59
CA LEU A 67 -6.14 5.60 -3.77
C LEU A 67 -5.27 6.87 -3.62
N ALA A 68 -5.16 7.39 -2.41
CA ALA A 68 -4.36 8.58 -2.12
C ALA A 68 -2.87 8.29 -1.94
N THR A 69 -2.50 7.10 -1.43
CA THR A 69 -1.14 6.85 -0.90
C THR A 69 -0.46 5.60 -1.44
N GLY A 70 -1.19 4.66 -2.02
CA GLY A 70 -0.71 3.32 -2.35
C GLY A 70 -0.60 2.36 -1.16
N LYS A 71 -0.82 2.85 0.07
CA LYS A 71 -0.73 2.03 1.28
C LYS A 71 -1.99 1.21 1.52
N ASN A 72 -1.81 -0.01 1.97
CA ASN A 72 -2.91 -0.90 2.31
C ASN A 72 -3.10 -0.96 3.83
N LYS A 73 -4.15 -0.30 4.33
CA LYS A 73 -4.48 -0.24 5.76
C LYS A 73 -4.73 -1.60 6.42
N TYR A 74 -5.03 -2.62 5.62
CA TYR A 74 -5.34 -3.97 6.10
C TYR A 74 -4.11 -4.85 6.35
N ILE A 75 -2.89 -4.38 6.04
CA ILE A 75 -1.66 -5.11 6.33
C ILE A 75 -1.53 -5.30 7.85
N GLY A 76 -1.47 -6.57 8.27
CA GLY A 76 -1.40 -6.94 9.70
C GLY A 76 -2.75 -6.98 10.42
N ASP A 77 -3.86 -6.60 9.79
CA ASP A 77 -5.20 -6.71 10.37
C ASP A 77 -5.74 -8.16 10.24
N ALA A 78 -5.99 -8.81 11.38
CA ALA A 78 -6.36 -10.22 11.42
C ALA A 78 -7.73 -10.50 10.75
N GLU A 79 -8.70 -9.61 10.90
CA GLU A 79 -10.02 -9.78 10.28
C GLU A 79 -9.98 -9.55 8.78
N ALA A 80 -9.23 -8.56 8.34
CA ALA A 80 -9.01 -8.31 6.92
C ALA A 80 -8.27 -9.47 6.25
N ILE A 81 -7.26 -10.04 6.90
CA ILE A 81 -6.51 -11.22 6.44
C ILE A 81 -7.46 -12.41 6.28
N LYS A 82 -8.29 -12.69 7.29
CA LYS A 82 -9.29 -13.78 7.23
C LYS A 82 -10.30 -13.57 6.10
N LYS A 83 -10.79 -12.35 5.93
CA LYS A 83 -11.68 -11.94 4.83
C LYS A 83 -10.99 -12.13 3.49
N GLY A 84 -9.73 -11.71 3.37
CA GLY A 84 -8.92 -11.85 2.16
C GLY A 84 -8.75 -13.30 1.72
N LYS A 85 -8.46 -14.22 2.65
CA LYS A 85 -8.41 -15.67 2.36
C LYS A 85 -9.73 -16.19 1.78
N LYS A 86 -10.86 -15.77 2.37
CA LYS A 86 -12.18 -16.15 1.88
C LYS A 86 -12.44 -15.63 0.46
N ILE A 87 -12.11 -14.37 0.21
CA ILE A 87 -12.28 -13.72 -1.11
C ILE A 87 -11.40 -14.41 -2.15
N PHE A 88 -10.15 -14.73 -1.81
CA PHE A 88 -9.22 -15.45 -2.69
C PHE A 88 -9.79 -16.80 -3.15
N GLY A 89 -10.43 -17.54 -2.26
CA GLY A 89 -11.16 -18.77 -2.61
C GLY A 89 -12.39 -18.50 -3.48
N LEU A 90 -13.19 -17.49 -3.13
CA LEU A 90 -14.45 -17.16 -3.80
C LEU A 90 -14.25 -16.78 -5.28
N TYR A 91 -13.20 -16.02 -5.58
CA TYR A 91 -12.86 -15.62 -6.95
C TYR A 91 -11.97 -16.64 -7.68
N SER A 92 -11.89 -17.88 -7.15
CA SER A 92 -11.18 -19.02 -7.75
C SER A 92 -9.68 -18.79 -7.99
N CYS A 93 -9.07 -17.87 -7.24
CA CYS A 93 -7.62 -17.60 -7.34
C CYS A 93 -6.79 -18.82 -6.95
N THR A 94 -7.31 -19.64 -6.01
CA THR A 94 -6.69 -20.88 -5.54
C THR A 94 -6.42 -21.89 -6.64
N GLN A 95 -7.22 -21.90 -7.73
CA GLN A 95 -7.06 -22.86 -8.81
C GLN A 95 -5.75 -22.67 -9.58
N CYS A 96 -5.27 -21.43 -9.69
CA CYS A 96 -4.02 -21.11 -10.36
C CYS A 96 -2.88 -20.87 -9.39
N HIS A 97 -3.14 -20.19 -8.27
CA HIS A 97 -2.10 -19.74 -7.36
C HIS A 97 -1.90 -20.65 -6.13
N GLY A 98 -2.69 -21.74 -6.04
CA GLY A 98 -2.66 -22.65 -4.90
C GLY A 98 -3.38 -22.10 -3.67
N PRO A 99 -3.71 -22.97 -2.67
CA PRO A 99 -4.52 -22.58 -1.51
C PRO A 99 -3.81 -21.60 -0.56
N GLU A 100 -2.48 -21.54 -0.58
CA GLU A 100 -1.66 -20.63 0.21
C GLU A 100 -0.93 -19.59 -0.65
N ALA A 101 -1.41 -19.35 -1.88
CA ALA A 101 -0.83 -18.42 -2.84
C ALA A 101 0.65 -18.68 -3.18
N ALA A 102 1.16 -19.87 -2.89
CA ALA A 102 2.55 -20.26 -3.12
C ALA A 102 2.86 -20.56 -4.62
N GLY A 103 1.83 -20.60 -5.45
CA GLY A 103 1.91 -20.97 -6.86
C GLY A 103 1.48 -22.42 -7.10
N GLN A 104 0.95 -22.66 -8.30
CA GLN A 104 0.56 -23.98 -8.81
C GLN A 104 0.67 -23.98 -10.34
N VAL A 105 -0.44 -23.77 -11.07
CA VAL A 105 -0.43 -23.52 -12.52
C VAL A 105 0.04 -22.09 -12.81
N GLY A 106 -0.39 -21.13 -11.98
CA GLY A 106 0.06 -19.76 -11.97
C GLY A 106 1.26 -19.55 -11.03
N PRO A 107 1.90 -18.38 -11.09
CA PRO A 107 3.05 -18.05 -10.25
C PRO A 107 2.68 -17.93 -8.78
N GLY A 108 3.67 -18.12 -7.89
CA GLY A 108 3.55 -17.76 -6.49
C GLY A 108 3.37 -16.25 -6.32
N LEU A 109 2.55 -15.86 -5.33
CA LEU A 109 2.20 -14.46 -5.04
C LEU A 109 2.82 -13.97 -3.73
N VAL A 110 3.42 -14.87 -2.95
CA VAL A 110 3.97 -14.54 -1.62
C VAL A 110 5.28 -13.74 -1.74
N GLY A 111 6.08 -13.99 -2.75
CA GLY A 111 7.41 -13.39 -2.92
C GLY A 111 8.51 -14.21 -2.22
N PRO A 112 9.74 -13.67 -2.08
CA PRO A 112 10.18 -12.31 -2.46
C PRO A 112 10.37 -12.09 -3.97
N THR A 113 10.40 -13.16 -4.77
CA THR A 113 10.53 -13.06 -6.23
C THR A 113 9.16 -13.15 -6.89
N PHE A 114 8.83 -12.21 -7.76
CA PHE A 114 7.57 -12.13 -8.47
C PHE A 114 7.77 -12.26 -9.98
N LYS A 115 6.79 -12.87 -10.67
CA LYS A 115 6.76 -12.89 -12.14
C LYS A 115 6.74 -11.47 -12.70
N TYR A 116 6.02 -10.57 -12.09
CA TYR A 116 5.98 -9.15 -12.39
C TYR A 116 6.58 -8.39 -11.21
N PRO A 117 7.76 -7.76 -11.36
CA PRO A 117 8.47 -7.10 -10.25
C PRO A 117 7.64 -6.06 -9.50
N LYS A 118 6.70 -5.39 -10.18
CA LYS A 118 5.78 -4.43 -9.55
C LYS A 118 4.90 -5.04 -8.46
N ASP A 119 4.64 -6.36 -8.50
CA ASP A 119 3.82 -7.06 -7.51
C ASP A 119 4.47 -7.11 -6.11
N ALA A 120 5.72 -6.69 -6.00
CA ALA A 120 6.36 -6.41 -4.71
C ALA A 120 5.68 -5.26 -3.95
N THR A 121 4.97 -4.36 -4.63
CA THR A 121 4.19 -3.27 -4.02
C THR A 121 2.70 -3.60 -3.95
N ASN A 122 1.97 -2.97 -3.01
CA ASN A 122 0.51 -3.11 -2.93
C ASN A 122 -0.17 -2.61 -4.21
N LYS A 123 0.30 -1.46 -4.73
CA LYS A 123 -0.19 -0.88 -5.97
C LYS A 123 -0.01 -1.83 -7.16
N GLY A 124 1.20 -2.36 -7.33
CA GLY A 124 1.50 -3.26 -8.45
C GLY A 124 0.69 -4.55 -8.40
N MET A 125 0.56 -5.17 -7.23
CA MET A 125 -0.26 -6.38 -7.05
C MET A 125 -1.75 -6.08 -7.28
N PHE A 126 -2.24 -4.92 -6.84
CA PHE A 126 -3.59 -4.44 -7.11
C PHE A 126 -3.84 -4.31 -8.63
N GLU A 127 -2.94 -3.65 -9.36
CA GLU A 127 -3.05 -3.45 -10.80
C GLU A 127 -3.08 -4.78 -11.57
N THR A 128 -2.20 -5.71 -11.17
CA THR A 128 -2.13 -7.04 -11.76
C THR A 128 -3.42 -7.83 -11.54
N MET A 129 -3.96 -7.78 -10.33
CA MET A 129 -5.23 -8.43 -10.00
C MET A 129 -6.41 -7.76 -10.72
N TRP A 130 -6.44 -6.44 -10.74
CA TRP A 130 -7.56 -5.66 -11.29
C TRP A 130 -7.74 -5.89 -12.78
N HIS A 131 -6.67 -5.72 -13.56
CA HIS A 131 -6.71 -5.73 -15.03
C HIS A 131 -6.30 -7.06 -15.67
N GLY A 132 -5.62 -7.93 -14.90
CA GLY A 132 -5.06 -9.16 -15.44
C GLY A 132 -3.73 -8.95 -16.17
N THR A 133 -3.29 -9.99 -16.89
CA THR A 133 -1.97 -10.06 -17.51
C THR A 133 -2.02 -10.69 -18.89
N ASN A 134 -0.94 -10.54 -19.68
CA ASN A 134 -0.76 -11.29 -20.95
C ASN A 134 -0.45 -12.79 -20.72
N GLY A 135 -0.21 -13.21 -19.48
CA GLY A 135 0.15 -14.59 -19.13
C GLY A 135 -1.03 -15.51 -18.82
N GLY A 136 -2.24 -15.15 -19.24
CA GLY A 136 -3.44 -15.98 -19.06
C GLY A 136 -4.28 -15.66 -17.83
N MET A 137 -3.84 -14.77 -16.93
CA MET A 137 -4.67 -14.27 -15.83
C MET A 137 -5.62 -13.19 -16.36
N GLY A 138 -6.91 -13.48 -16.40
CA GLY A 138 -7.95 -12.50 -16.74
C GLY A 138 -8.13 -11.45 -15.65
N ALA A 139 -8.72 -10.31 -16.02
CA ALA A 139 -9.10 -9.26 -15.09
C ALA A 139 -10.02 -9.81 -13.99
N LYS A 140 -9.85 -9.28 -12.77
CA LYS A 140 -10.71 -9.60 -11.61
C LYS A 140 -11.46 -8.39 -11.10
N GLY A 141 -11.08 -7.20 -11.54
CA GLY A 141 -11.70 -5.95 -11.08
C GLY A 141 -13.17 -5.84 -11.50
N LYS A 142 -13.96 -5.22 -10.63
CA LYS A 142 -15.37 -4.93 -10.89
C LYS A 142 -15.51 -4.10 -12.18
N GLY A 143 -16.43 -4.53 -13.03
CA GLY A 143 -16.63 -3.94 -14.35
C GLY A 143 -15.67 -4.45 -15.45
N LEU A 144 -14.68 -5.27 -15.10
CA LEU A 144 -13.72 -5.85 -16.04
C LEU A 144 -13.75 -7.38 -16.06
N MET A 145 -14.11 -8.01 -14.93
CA MET A 145 -14.10 -9.47 -14.80
C MET A 145 -15.13 -10.15 -15.70
N ASP A 146 -16.29 -9.55 -15.80
CA ASP A 146 -17.39 -10.05 -16.64
C ASP A 146 -17.96 -8.90 -17.49
N PRO A 147 -17.69 -8.85 -18.80
CA PRO A 147 -18.22 -7.80 -19.69
C PRO A 147 -19.75 -7.80 -19.80
N THR A 148 -20.40 -8.92 -19.48
CA THR A 148 -21.87 -9.05 -19.55
C THR A 148 -22.56 -8.66 -18.26
N ASP A 149 -21.83 -8.66 -17.14
CA ASP A 149 -22.29 -8.20 -15.83
C ASP A 149 -21.28 -7.24 -15.17
N PRO A 150 -21.38 -5.93 -15.43
CA PRO A 150 -20.47 -4.94 -14.84
C PRO A 150 -20.54 -4.86 -13.30
N ALA A 151 -21.58 -5.44 -12.68
CA ALA A 151 -21.65 -5.51 -11.23
C ALA A 151 -20.73 -6.60 -10.65
N ASN A 152 -20.34 -7.57 -11.46
CA ASN A 152 -19.46 -8.67 -11.10
C ASN A 152 -17.99 -8.23 -11.03
N GLY A 153 -17.22 -8.89 -10.18
CA GLY A 153 -15.80 -8.63 -9.97
C GLY A 153 -15.47 -8.09 -8.59
N ILE A 154 -14.18 -8.15 -8.28
CA ILE A 154 -13.63 -7.75 -6.99
C ILE A 154 -13.64 -6.23 -6.86
N THR A 155 -14.11 -5.72 -5.74
CA THR A 155 -14.03 -4.29 -5.41
C THR A 155 -12.62 -3.89 -4.96
N PRO A 156 -12.24 -2.60 -4.97
CA PRO A 156 -10.96 -2.16 -4.44
C PRO A 156 -10.74 -2.60 -2.99
N ASP A 157 -11.76 -2.49 -2.15
CA ASP A 157 -11.69 -2.93 -0.75
C ASP A 157 -11.42 -4.43 -0.61
N GLU A 158 -12.10 -5.25 -1.40
CA GLU A 158 -11.88 -6.70 -1.42
C GLU A 158 -10.49 -7.06 -1.94
N ALA A 159 -9.99 -6.38 -2.97
CA ALA A 159 -8.63 -6.56 -3.46
C ALA A 159 -7.59 -6.26 -2.39
N LEU A 160 -7.78 -5.18 -1.59
CA LEU A 160 -6.91 -4.85 -0.48
C LEU A 160 -6.92 -5.91 0.62
N ASN A 161 -8.06 -6.52 0.93
CA ASN A 161 -8.14 -7.64 1.87
C ASN A 161 -7.35 -8.86 1.33
N VAL A 162 -7.49 -9.18 0.04
CA VAL A 162 -6.74 -10.28 -0.59
C VAL A 162 -5.23 -10.01 -0.53
N ILE A 163 -4.79 -8.80 -0.85
CA ILE A 163 -3.38 -8.42 -0.77
C ILE A 163 -2.86 -8.55 0.67
N ALA A 164 -3.64 -8.10 1.67
CA ALA A 164 -3.27 -8.24 3.08
C ALA A 164 -3.08 -9.71 3.48
N TRP A 165 -3.96 -10.60 3.02
CA TRP A 165 -3.81 -12.03 3.25
C TRP A 165 -2.56 -12.60 2.56
N ILE A 166 -2.30 -12.27 1.29
CA ILE A 166 -1.08 -12.71 0.59
C ILE A 166 0.17 -12.24 1.35
N ARG A 167 0.21 -10.98 1.77
CA ARG A 167 1.34 -10.40 2.52
C ARG A 167 1.52 -11.04 3.90
N SER A 168 0.48 -11.59 4.51
CA SER A 168 0.57 -12.28 5.81
C SER A 168 1.39 -13.57 5.78
N HIS A 169 1.68 -14.13 4.59
CA HIS A 169 2.53 -15.29 4.41
C HIS A 169 4.04 -14.95 4.44
N GLY A 170 4.40 -13.70 4.58
CA GLY A 170 5.79 -13.22 4.50
C GLY A 170 6.25 -12.99 3.06
N GLY A 171 7.56 -13.05 2.85
CA GLY A 171 8.17 -12.87 1.52
C GLY A 171 8.36 -11.40 1.11
N VAL A 172 7.45 -10.52 1.46
CA VAL A 172 7.58 -9.07 1.32
C VAL A 172 7.17 -8.41 2.63
N THR A 173 8.01 -7.54 3.14
CA THR A 173 7.74 -6.72 4.32
C THR A 173 7.51 -5.27 3.90
N GLY A 174 6.62 -4.57 4.61
CA GLY A 174 6.30 -3.19 4.31
C GLY A 174 4.88 -3.02 3.78
N ASN A 175 4.53 -1.76 3.57
CA ASN A 175 3.18 -1.35 3.17
C ASN A 175 3.24 -0.36 1.99
N GLU A 176 4.04 -0.70 0.99
CA GLU A 176 4.22 0.11 -0.22
C GLU A 176 3.54 -0.50 -1.44
#